data_470157eafb6467abc496b565c0c5083c
#
_entry.id   470157eafb6467abc496b565c0c5083c
#
_cell.length_a   1.000
_cell.length_b   1.000
_cell.length_c   1.000
_cell.angle_alpha   90.00
_cell.angle_beta   90.00
_cell.angle_gamma   90.00
#
_symmetry.space_group_name_H-M   'P 1'
#
loop_
_entity.id
_entity.type
_entity.pdbx_description
1 polymer ?
#
loop_
_entity_poly.entity_id
_entity_poly.type
_entity_poly.pdbx_seq_one_letter_code
_entity_poly.pdbx_strand_id
1 'polypeptide(L)'
;ILRSKGINAIRLRVWVNPANGYNALADVLVKARRAHAVGMDLMIDFHYSDTWADPGKQGVPAAWKNYDFEQMKQAVADHTKDVLNALKARGVNVEWVQVGNETTDGMLWNDEDGDAALKVTGRASKNMANFAAYINAGYDAVKAVCPEAKVIVHLDKGNNLGQYTWMFDGLKQNGAKWDVIGMSLYPDWITDQTWEQVSDDCLSNIKTLSGKYNCDVIISEIGMVWNSENAAPFLKKMVDGCKAISTCEG
;
A
#
# COMPACT_ATOMS: atom_id res chain seq x y z
N ILE A 1 16.78 -11.11 15.98
CA ILE A 1 16.73 -9.86 16.75
C ILE A 1 15.36 -9.19 16.69
N LEU A 2 14.79 -8.83 15.50
CA LEU A 2 13.49 -8.15 15.42
C LEU A 2 12.37 -8.96 16.09
N ARG A 3 12.25 -10.23 15.76
CA ARG A 3 11.23 -11.14 16.34
C ARG A 3 11.34 -11.22 17.88
N SER A 4 12.57 -11.26 18.43
CA SER A 4 12.77 -11.28 19.89
C SER A 4 12.47 -9.94 20.59
N LYS A 5 12.22 -8.88 19.82
CA LYS A 5 11.76 -7.57 20.30
C LYS A 5 10.25 -7.36 20.16
N GLY A 6 9.52 -8.41 19.76
CA GLY A 6 8.06 -8.38 19.63
C GLY A 6 7.55 -8.03 18.23
N ILE A 7 8.43 -7.74 17.26
CA ILE A 7 8.01 -7.52 15.87
C ILE A 7 7.60 -8.86 15.28
N ASN A 8 6.36 -8.98 14.83
CA ASN A 8 5.73 -10.21 14.35
C ASN A 8 5.39 -10.21 12.87
N ALA A 9 5.44 -9.07 12.21
CA ALA A 9 5.19 -8.94 10.77
C ALA A 9 6.31 -8.17 10.07
N ILE A 10 6.44 -8.37 8.76
CA ILE A 10 7.37 -7.61 7.91
C ILE A 10 6.68 -7.23 6.60
N ARG A 11 6.85 -5.99 6.18
CA ARG A 11 6.41 -5.48 4.88
C ARG A 11 7.55 -5.52 3.88
N LEU A 12 7.33 -6.15 2.73
CA LEU A 12 8.30 -6.28 1.65
C LEU A 12 7.73 -5.65 0.37
N ARG A 13 8.39 -4.60 -0.12
CA ARG A 13 8.01 -3.97 -1.39
C ARG A 13 8.48 -4.79 -2.58
N VAL A 14 7.71 -4.71 -3.66
CA VAL A 14 7.97 -5.41 -4.93
C VAL A 14 7.93 -4.41 -6.06
N TRP A 15 9.01 -4.39 -6.87
CA TRP A 15 9.12 -3.65 -8.12
C TRP A 15 9.03 -4.60 -9.31
N VAL A 16 8.63 -4.07 -10.48
CA VAL A 16 8.39 -4.89 -11.67
C VAL A 16 9.72 -5.35 -12.29
N ASN A 17 10.58 -4.41 -12.69
CA ASN A 17 11.87 -4.72 -13.30
C ASN A 17 12.95 -3.70 -12.89
N PRO A 18 13.40 -3.70 -11.63
CA PRO A 18 14.38 -2.74 -11.14
C PRO A 18 15.77 -3.00 -11.74
N ALA A 19 16.46 -1.93 -12.15
CA ALA A 19 17.75 -1.99 -12.85
C ALA A 19 18.86 -2.71 -12.05
N ASN A 20 18.80 -2.67 -10.72
CA ASN A 20 19.82 -3.26 -9.83
C ASN A 20 19.38 -4.58 -9.18
N GLY A 21 18.19 -5.09 -9.52
CA GLY A 21 17.61 -6.31 -8.94
C GLY A 21 17.06 -6.20 -7.52
N TYR A 22 17.27 -5.09 -6.80
CA TYR A 22 16.67 -4.88 -5.49
C TYR A 22 15.15 -4.78 -5.61
N ASN A 23 14.44 -5.45 -4.69
CA ASN A 23 12.99 -5.55 -4.67
C ASN A 23 12.37 -6.20 -5.93
N ALA A 24 13.17 -6.79 -6.82
CA ALA A 24 12.68 -7.72 -7.82
C ALA A 24 12.20 -9.02 -7.15
N LEU A 25 11.39 -9.80 -7.85
CA LEU A 25 10.86 -11.08 -7.34
C LEU A 25 11.92 -11.96 -6.67
N ALA A 26 13.10 -12.12 -7.29
CA ALA A 26 14.16 -12.98 -6.75
C ALA A 26 14.67 -12.50 -5.37
N ASP A 27 14.85 -11.20 -5.20
CA ASP A 27 15.28 -10.59 -3.95
C ASP A 27 14.19 -10.68 -2.87
N VAL A 28 12.93 -10.41 -3.25
CA VAL A 28 11.78 -10.52 -2.35
C VAL A 28 11.60 -11.95 -1.83
N LEU A 29 11.76 -12.96 -2.69
CA LEU A 29 11.67 -14.37 -2.28
C LEU A 29 12.70 -14.75 -1.22
N VAL A 30 13.93 -14.23 -1.31
CA VAL A 30 14.96 -14.48 -0.28
C VAL A 30 14.56 -13.85 1.05
N LYS A 31 14.11 -12.59 1.03
CA LYS A 31 13.67 -11.86 2.23
C LYS A 31 12.44 -12.51 2.87
N ALA A 32 11.45 -12.87 2.07
CA ALA A 32 10.21 -13.51 2.51
C ALA A 32 10.47 -14.86 3.19
N ARG A 33 11.30 -15.72 2.59
CA ARG A 33 11.68 -17.01 3.19
C ARG A 33 12.39 -16.84 4.53
N ARG A 34 13.27 -15.83 4.65
CA ARG A 34 13.98 -15.55 5.91
C ARG A 34 13.02 -15.07 7.00
N ALA A 35 12.04 -14.24 6.66
CA ALA A 35 11.01 -13.78 7.59
C ALA A 35 10.11 -14.94 8.03
N HIS A 36 9.61 -15.72 7.07
CA HIS A 36 8.78 -16.90 7.33
C HIS A 36 9.49 -17.93 8.23
N ALA A 37 10.77 -18.19 7.99
CA ALA A 37 11.56 -19.14 8.79
C ALA A 37 11.69 -18.77 10.28
N VAL A 38 11.44 -17.53 10.66
CA VAL A 38 11.42 -17.05 12.05
C VAL A 38 10.02 -16.76 12.56
N GLY A 39 8.98 -17.19 11.84
CA GLY A 39 7.58 -17.07 12.23
C GLY A 39 7.05 -15.63 12.17
N MET A 40 7.47 -14.84 11.19
CA MET A 40 6.91 -13.51 10.93
C MET A 40 5.85 -13.59 9.84
N ASP A 41 4.77 -12.87 10.04
CA ASP A 41 3.74 -12.64 9.03
C ASP A 41 4.26 -11.71 7.93
N LEU A 42 3.67 -11.81 6.74
CA LEU A 42 4.15 -11.07 5.57
C LEU A 42 3.08 -10.16 5.00
N MET A 43 3.46 -8.91 4.78
CA MET A 43 2.78 -7.97 3.91
C MET A 43 3.61 -7.81 2.63
N ILE A 44 3.00 -8.01 1.48
CA ILE A 44 3.61 -7.75 0.17
C ILE A 44 3.07 -6.43 -0.36
N ASP A 45 3.98 -5.52 -0.68
CA ASP A 45 3.69 -4.16 -1.14
C ASP A 45 4.09 -4.00 -2.60
N PHE A 46 3.09 -4.04 -3.49
CA PHE A 46 3.30 -3.85 -4.92
C PHE A 46 3.36 -2.36 -5.29
N HIS A 47 4.48 -1.91 -5.80
CA HIS A 47 4.59 -0.55 -6.34
C HIS A 47 4.08 -0.41 -7.77
N TYR A 48 4.01 -1.51 -8.54
CA TYR A 48 3.70 -1.52 -9.98
C TYR A 48 4.55 -0.51 -10.77
N SER A 49 5.81 -0.40 -10.40
CA SER A 49 6.82 0.48 -10.97
C SER A 49 8.17 -0.24 -10.98
N ASP A 50 9.13 0.23 -11.76
CA ASP A 50 10.52 -0.29 -11.76
C ASP A 50 11.36 0.33 -10.62
N THR A 51 10.79 1.27 -9.87
CA THR A 51 11.44 2.01 -8.80
C THR A 51 10.43 2.41 -7.72
N TRP A 52 10.81 3.33 -6.83
CA TRP A 52 9.91 3.89 -5.84
C TRP A 52 8.64 4.46 -6.48
N ALA A 53 7.50 4.10 -5.92
CA ALA A 53 6.23 4.77 -6.10
C ALA A 53 5.89 5.48 -4.78
N ASP A 54 5.46 6.73 -4.88
CA ASP A 54 5.07 7.60 -3.76
C ASP A 54 3.97 8.57 -4.23
N PRO A 55 3.39 9.42 -3.36
CA PRO A 55 2.29 10.31 -3.75
C PRO A 55 2.58 11.23 -4.94
N GLY A 56 3.84 11.59 -5.15
CA GLY A 56 4.29 12.44 -6.27
C GLY A 56 4.83 11.67 -7.47
N LYS A 57 4.97 10.34 -7.37
CA LYS A 57 5.64 9.55 -8.40
C LYS A 57 5.06 8.13 -8.46
N GLN A 58 4.31 7.85 -9.51
CA GLN A 58 3.66 6.56 -9.74
C GLN A 58 4.01 5.98 -11.12
N GLY A 59 5.30 6.03 -11.46
CA GLY A 59 5.81 5.79 -12.81
C GLY A 59 5.45 4.43 -13.39
N VAL A 60 4.94 4.43 -14.61
CA VAL A 60 4.63 3.22 -15.37
C VAL A 60 5.92 2.42 -15.64
N PRO A 61 5.97 1.11 -15.39
CA PRO A 61 7.12 0.29 -15.76
C PRO A 61 7.50 0.42 -17.23
N ALA A 62 8.79 0.45 -17.52
CA ALA A 62 9.28 0.61 -18.89
C ALA A 62 8.70 -0.43 -19.87
N ALA A 63 8.52 -1.67 -19.40
CA ALA A 63 7.92 -2.74 -20.18
C ALA A 63 6.43 -2.54 -20.50
N TRP A 64 5.72 -1.69 -19.76
CA TRP A 64 4.28 -1.46 -19.89
C TRP A 64 3.92 -0.14 -20.58
N LYS A 65 4.92 0.66 -20.96
CA LYS A 65 4.73 2.01 -21.53
C LYS A 65 3.77 2.10 -22.72
N ASN A 66 3.74 1.05 -23.55
CA ASN A 66 2.94 1.02 -24.77
C ASN A 66 1.65 0.20 -24.63
N TYR A 67 1.29 -0.18 -23.41
CA TYR A 67 0.09 -0.96 -23.17
C TYR A 67 -1.16 -0.09 -23.29
N ASP A 68 -2.21 -0.67 -23.86
CA ASP A 68 -3.54 -0.12 -23.74
C ASP A 68 -4.14 -0.43 -22.35
N PHE A 69 -5.35 0.04 -22.12
CA PHE A 69 -6.01 -0.12 -20.83
C PHE A 69 -6.22 -1.58 -20.41
N GLU A 70 -6.62 -2.45 -21.34
CA GLU A 70 -6.82 -3.88 -21.04
C GLU A 70 -5.50 -4.59 -20.80
N GLN A 71 -4.48 -4.27 -21.59
CA GLN A 71 -3.13 -4.78 -21.39
C GLN A 71 -2.54 -4.34 -20.05
N MET A 72 -2.79 -3.09 -19.63
CA MET A 72 -2.32 -2.58 -18.33
C MET A 72 -3.00 -3.31 -17.16
N LYS A 73 -4.32 -3.52 -17.22
CA LYS A 73 -5.06 -4.34 -16.23
C LYS A 73 -4.50 -5.76 -16.15
N GLN A 74 -4.27 -6.37 -17.31
CA GLN A 74 -3.71 -7.71 -17.36
C GLN A 74 -2.30 -7.76 -16.76
N ALA A 75 -1.46 -6.76 -17.04
CA ALA A 75 -0.10 -6.68 -16.49
C ALA A 75 -0.10 -6.56 -14.95
N VAL A 76 -1.01 -5.76 -14.38
CA VAL A 76 -1.20 -5.68 -12.93
C VAL A 76 -1.58 -7.05 -12.37
N ALA A 77 -2.55 -7.72 -12.98
CA ALA A 77 -3.01 -9.03 -12.52
C ALA A 77 -1.91 -10.10 -12.62
N ASP A 78 -1.20 -10.15 -13.75
CA ASP A 78 -0.16 -11.17 -14.00
C ASP A 78 1.03 -10.97 -13.07
N HIS A 79 1.54 -9.74 -12.93
CA HIS A 79 2.63 -9.45 -12.01
C HIS A 79 2.28 -9.83 -10.56
N THR A 80 1.05 -9.52 -10.13
CA THR A 80 0.56 -9.89 -8.80
C THR A 80 0.53 -11.42 -8.62
N LYS A 81 -0.05 -12.14 -9.59
CA LYS A 81 -0.13 -13.61 -9.55
C LYS A 81 1.25 -14.26 -9.57
N ASP A 82 2.17 -13.77 -10.40
CA ASP A 82 3.51 -14.33 -10.54
C ASP A 82 4.27 -14.26 -9.21
N VAL A 83 4.24 -13.12 -8.55
CA VAL A 83 4.89 -12.93 -7.24
C VAL A 83 4.25 -13.84 -6.18
N LEU A 84 2.93 -13.83 -6.06
CA LEU A 84 2.21 -14.60 -5.03
C LEU A 84 2.34 -16.11 -5.27
N ASN A 85 2.26 -16.58 -6.51
CA ASN A 85 2.50 -17.98 -6.86
C ASN A 85 3.92 -18.42 -6.51
N ALA A 86 4.92 -17.57 -6.78
CA ALA A 86 6.30 -17.87 -6.45
C ALA A 86 6.56 -17.95 -4.93
N LEU A 87 5.87 -17.14 -4.12
CA LEU A 87 5.88 -17.22 -2.66
C LEU A 87 5.19 -18.51 -2.18
N LYS A 88 3.98 -18.78 -2.66
CA LYS A 88 3.19 -19.96 -2.34
C LYS A 88 3.92 -21.27 -2.67
N ALA A 89 4.58 -21.34 -3.82
CA ALA A 89 5.38 -22.49 -4.24
C ALA A 89 6.58 -22.77 -3.30
N ARG A 90 6.96 -21.81 -2.46
CA ARG A 90 8.01 -21.94 -1.44
C ARG A 90 7.46 -22.12 -0.02
N GLY A 91 6.16 -22.36 0.12
CA GLY A 91 5.49 -22.53 1.40
C GLY A 91 5.41 -21.25 2.25
N VAL A 92 5.54 -20.06 1.61
CA VAL A 92 5.47 -18.78 2.30
C VAL A 92 4.04 -18.26 2.22
N ASN A 93 3.39 -18.10 3.36
CA ASN A 93 2.07 -17.49 3.47
C ASN A 93 2.18 -15.97 3.48
N VAL A 94 1.19 -15.31 2.87
CA VAL A 94 1.05 -13.86 2.83
C VAL A 94 -0.25 -13.49 3.54
N GLU A 95 -0.16 -12.62 4.54
CA GLU A 95 -1.32 -12.17 5.32
C GLU A 95 -1.98 -10.95 4.67
N TRP A 96 -1.16 -10.00 4.20
CA TRP A 96 -1.64 -8.77 3.57
C TRP A 96 -0.95 -8.53 2.23
N VAL A 97 -1.71 -7.95 1.29
CA VAL A 97 -1.19 -7.53 -0.01
C VAL A 97 -1.62 -6.09 -0.29
N GLN A 98 -0.64 -5.21 -0.41
CA GLN A 98 -0.85 -3.83 -0.85
C GLN A 98 -0.89 -3.77 -2.38
N VAL A 99 -2.02 -3.32 -2.92
CA VAL A 99 -2.21 -3.08 -4.35
C VAL A 99 -1.92 -1.60 -4.64
N GLY A 100 -0.66 -1.31 -4.93
CA GLY A 100 -0.12 0.04 -5.04
C GLY A 100 0.44 0.57 -3.72
N ASN A 101 1.47 1.44 -3.80
CA ASN A 101 2.08 2.14 -2.68
C ASN A 101 1.73 3.61 -2.69
N GLU A 102 1.21 4.13 -1.55
CA GLU A 102 0.84 5.55 -1.37
C GLU A 102 0.09 6.14 -2.58
N THR A 103 -0.97 5.46 -2.97
CA THR A 103 -1.77 5.76 -4.18
C THR A 103 -2.71 6.95 -3.99
N THR A 104 -2.24 8.02 -3.36
CA THR A 104 -3.00 9.22 -2.99
C THR A 104 -3.62 9.94 -4.19
N ASP A 105 -2.98 9.89 -5.34
CA ASP A 105 -3.58 10.29 -6.63
C ASP A 105 -3.55 9.12 -7.63
N GLY A 106 -3.81 7.89 -7.13
CA GLY A 106 -3.82 6.70 -7.96
C GLY A 106 -2.46 6.08 -8.22
N MET A 107 -2.33 5.27 -9.27
CA MET A 107 -1.08 4.59 -9.67
C MET A 107 -0.94 4.51 -11.19
N LEU A 108 0.24 4.11 -11.69
CA LEU A 108 0.51 3.92 -13.13
C LEU A 108 0.28 5.20 -13.95
N TRP A 109 0.96 6.28 -13.58
CA TRP A 109 0.96 7.55 -14.28
C TRP A 109 2.33 8.24 -14.21
N ASN A 110 2.63 9.10 -15.18
CA ASN A 110 3.77 10.01 -15.19
C ASN A 110 3.27 11.42 -15.41
N ASP A 111 3.93 12.42 -14.82
CA ASP A 111 3.54 13.83 -14.95
C ASP A 111 3.67 14.38 -16.39
N GLU A 112 4.58 13.77 -17.19
CA GLU A 112 4.86 14.18 -18.57
C GLU A 112 3.90 13.55 -19.59
N ASP A 113 2.95 12.73 -19.14
CA ASP A 113 2.03 12.03 -20.03
C ASP A 113 1.03 13.02 -20.65
N GLY A 114 1.00 13.08 -21.98
CA GLY A 114 0.04 13.91 -22.73
C GLY A 114 -1.38 13.31 -22.75
N ASP A 115 -2.30 13.94 -23.47
CA ASP A 115 -3.73 13.58 -23.57
C ASP A 115 -3.98 12.11 -23.96
N ALA A 116 -3.09 11.51 -24.75
CA ALA A 116 -3.19 10.09 -25.13
C ALA A 116 -3.11 9.14 -23.90
N ALA A 117 -2.34 9.52 -22.89
CA ALA A 117 -2.21 8.76 -21.66
C ALA A 117 -3.47 8.79 -20.78
N LEU A 118 -4.36 9.76 -20.97
CA LEU A 118 -5.61 9.86 -20.21
C LEU A 118 -6.50 8.62 -20.37
N LYS A 119 -6.37 7.88 -21.48
CA LYS A 119 -7.12 6.64 -21.72
C LYS A 119 -6.64 5.48 -20.87
N VAL A 120 -5.37 5.48 -20.46
CA VAL A 120 -4.74 4.38 -19.72
C VAL A 120 -4.26 4.81 -18.33
N THR A 121 -4.20 6.10 -18.03
CA THR A 121 -3.70 6.58 -16.75
C THR A 121 -4.56 6.06 -15.59
N GLY A 122 -3.90 5.59 -14.55
CA GLY A 122 -4.53 5.32 -13.25
C GLY A 122 -4.44 6.49 -12.28
N ARG A 123 -4.17 7.73 -12.76
CA ARG A 123 -4.19 8.94 -11.94
C ARG A 123 -5.62 9.25 -11.51
N ALA A 124 -5.92 9.11 -10.23
CA ALA A 124 -7.29 9.16 -9.70
C ALA A 124 -7.99 10.50 -9.99
N SER A 125 -7.27 11.62 -9.86
CA SER A 125 -7.80 12.96 -10.18
C SER A 125 -8.13 13.18 -11.67
N LYS A 126 -7.62 12.32 -12.56
CA LYS A 126 -7.86 12.37 -14.00
C LYS A 126 -8.83 11.29 -14.47
N ASN A 127 -8.72 10.08 -13.93
CA ASN A 127 -9.54 8.93 -14.32
C ASN A 127 -9.68 7.94 -13.16
N MET A 128 -10.58 8.23 -12.23
CA MET A 128 -10.87 7.37 -11.09
C MET A 128 -11.35 5.97 -11.51
N ALA A 129 -12.06 5.85 -12.62
CA ALA A 129 -12.55 4.57 -13.12
C ALA A 129 -11.41 3.64 -13.54
N ASN A 130 -10.37 4.14 -14.20
CA ASN A 130 -9.18 3.36 -14.52
C ASN A 130 -8.43 2.93 -13.26
N PHE A 131 -8.26 3.84 -12.31
CA PHE A 131 -7.62 3.50 -11.03
C PHE A 131 -8.38 2.38 -10.31
N ALA A 132 -9.71 2.50 -10.19
CA ALA A 132 -10.56 1.47 -9.60
C ALA A 132 -10.44 0.12 -10.33
N ALA A 133 -10.33 0.14 -11.66
CA ALA A 133 -10.15 -1.08 -12.46
C ALA A 133 -8.78 -1.73 -12.22
N TYR A 134 -7.71 -0.94 -12.04
CA TYR A 134 -6.38 -1.48 -11.69
C TYR A 134 -6.35 -2.05 -10.27
N ILE A 135 -7.00 -1.39 -9.30
CA ILE A 135 -7.18 -1.95 -7.96
C ILE A 135 -7.92 -3.29 -8.05
N ASN A 136 -9.01 -3.38 -8.81
CA ASN A 136 -9.77 -4.63 -8.98
C ASN A 136 -8.94 -5.73 -9.64
N ALA A 137 -8.12 -5.40 -10.65
CA ALA A 137 -7.23 -6.36 -11.29
C ALA A 137 -6.22 -6.97 -10.27
N GLY A 138 -5.65 -6.13 -9.42
CA GLY A 138 -4.78 -6.57 -8.32
C GLY A 138 -5.55 -7.38 -7.27
N TYR A 139 -6.70 -6.88 -6.81
CA TYR A 139 -7.56 -7.56 -5.84
C TYR A 139 -7.95 -8.98 -6.29
N ASP A 140 -8.48 -9.10 -7.49
CA ASP A 140 -8.92 -10.39 -8.03
C ASP A 140 -7.74 -11.36 -8.23
N ALA A 141 -6.58 -10.84 -8.61
CA ALA A 141 -5.34 -11.62 -8.69
C ALA A 141 -4.90 -12.16 -7.32
N VAL A 142 -4.96 -11.32 -6.27
CA VAL A 142 -4.66 -11.74 -4.89
C VAL A 142 -5.62 -12.85 -4.46
N LYS A 143 -6.92 -12.62 -4.59
CA LYS A 143 -7.94 -13.59 -4.15
C LYS A 143 -7.89 -14.91 -4.93
N ALA A 144 -7.45 -14.89 -6.17
CA ALA A 144 -7.25 -16.11 -6.96
C ALA A 144 -6.09 -16.98 -6.47
N VAL A 145 -5.01 -16.38 -5.92
CA VAL A 145 -3.82 -17.13 -5.46
C VAL A 145 -3.81 -17.36 -3.96
N CYS A 146 -4.17 -16.32 -3.20
CA CYS A 146 -4.17 -16.28 -1.73
C CYS A 146 -5.54 -15.77 -1.24
N PRO A 147 -6.61 -16.59 -1.26
CA PRO A 147 -7.97 -16.14 -0.97
C PRO A 147 -8.13 -15.54 0.44
N GLU A 148 -7.34 -16.01 1.40
CA GLU A 148 -7.38 -15.52 2.80
C GLU A 148 -6.61 -14.21 3.00
N ALA A 149 -5.67 -13.86 2.11
CA ALA A 149 -4.90 -12.63 2.25
C ALA A 149 -5.79 -11.38 2.12
N LYS A 150 -5.60 -10.43 3.01
CA LYS A 150 -6.33 -9.15 3.00
C LYS A 150 -5.68 -8.19 2.01
N VAL A 151 -6.50 -7.55 1.19
CA VAL A 151 -6.06 -6.59 0.18
C VAL A 151 -6.15 -5.17 0.72
N ILE A 152 -5.02 -4.46 0.69
CA ILE A 152 -4.88 -3.10 1.19
C ILE A 152 -4.84 -2.11 0.02
N VAL A 153 -5.58 -1.01 0.14
CA VAL A 153 -5.36 0.23 -0.63
C VAL A 153 -4.72 1.24 0.31
N HIS A 154 -3.54 1.73 -0.05
CA HIS A 154 -2.65 2.51 0.81
C HIS A 154 -2.49 3.95 0.33
N LEU A 155 -2.71 4.91 1.24
CA LEU A 155 -2.52 6.35 1.01
C LEU A 155 -1.55 6.95 2.05
N ASP A 156 -0.95 8.10 1.71
CA ASP A 156 -0.18 8.91 2.65
C ASP A 156 -1.07 9.75 3.58
N LYS A 157 -0.46 10.48 4.52
CA LYS A 157 -1.13 11.46 5.40
C LYS A 157 -2.36 10.93 6.13
N GLY A 158 -2.18 9.89 6.95
CA GLY A 158 -3.25 9.29 7.76
C GLY A 158 -4.06 10.27 8.62
N ASN A 159 -3.51 11.46 8.92
CA ASN A 159 -4.19 12.56 9.60
C ASN A 159 -5.20 13.32 8.71
N ASN A 160 -5.17 13.16 7.37
CA ASN A 160 -6.03 13.92 6.46
C ASN A 160 -7.30 13.16 6.08
N LEU A 161 -8.34 13.26 6.89
CA LEU A 161 -9.64 12.61 6.65
C LEU A 161 -10.23 12.95 5.28
N GLY A 162 -10.09 14.21 4.82
CA GLY A 162 -10.63 14.67 3.55
C GLY A 162 -10.04 13.94 2.36
N GLN A 163 -8.73 13.70 2.36
CA GLN A 163 -8.03 12.93 1.32
C GLN A 163 -8.54 11.48 1.26
N TYR A 164 -8.68 10.83 2.41
CA TYR A 164 -9.19 9.46 2.48
C TYR A 164 -10.64 9.35 2.04
N THR A 165 -11.49 10.27 2.47
CA THR A 165 -12.90 10.23 2.06
C THR A 165 -13.07 10.50 0.57
N TRP A 166 -12.33 11.46 -0.01
CA TRP A 166 -12.34 11.70 -1.44
C TRP A 166 -11.95 10.44 -2.23
N MET A 167 -10.86 9.80 -1.85
CA MET A 167 -10.35 8.63 -2.54
C MET A 167 -11.30 7.43 -2.41
N PHE A 168 -11.66 7.06 -1.18
CA PHE A 168 -12.46 5.85 -0.95
C PHE A 168 -13.93 6.00 -1.37
N ASP A 169 -14.50 7.21 -1.36
CA ASP A 169 -15.81 7.48 -1.97
C ASP A 169 -15.71 7.34 -3.49
N GLY A 170 -14.65 7.86 -4.10
CA GLY A 170 -14.42 7.71 -5.54
C GLY A 170 -14.22 6.24 -5.96
N LEU A 171 -13.41 5.50 -5.23
CA LEU A 171 -13.20 4.07 -5.45
C LEU A 171 -14.51 3.27 -5.31
N LYS A 172 -15.29 3.53 -4.26
CA LYS A 172 -16.58 2.88 -4.02
C LYS A 172 -17.60 3.16 -5.14
N GLN A 173 -17.68 4.41 -5.60
CA GLN A 173 -18.54 4.80 -6.71
C GLN A 173 -18.17 4.11 -8.03
N ASN A 174 -16.89 3.77 -8.21
CA ASN A 174 -16.38 3.07 -9.39
C ASN A 174 -16.25 1.54 -9.18
N GLY A 175 -16.83 0.98 -8.11
CA GLY A 175 -16.90 -0.45 -7.88
C GLY A 175 -15.57 -1.10 -7.53
N ALA A 176 -14.63 -0.37 -6.96
CA ALA A 176 -13.39 -0.92 -6.45
C ALA A 176 -13.62 -1.80 -5.21
N LYS A 177 -12.75 -2.79 -5.06
CA LYS A 177 -12.75 -3.76 -3.95
C LYS A 177 -11.48 -3.60 -3.13
N TRP A 178 -11.61 -3.63 -1.81
CA TRP A 178 -10.52 -3.68 -0.84
C TRP A 178 -11.00 -4.32 0.46
N ASP A 179 -10.10 -4.82 1.27
CA ASP A 179 -10.41 -5.39 2.58
C ASP A 179 -9.95 -4.45 3.70
N VAL A 180 -8.85 -3.72 3.48
CA VAL A 180 -8.19 -2.89 4.50
C VAL A 180 -7.76 -1.55 3.91
N ILE A 181 -7.89 -0.47 4.69
CA ILE A 181 -7.33 0.84 4.37
C ILE A 181 -5.94 0.94 4.98
N GLY A 182 -4.91 1.16 4.14
CA GLY A 182 -3.55 1.42 4.59
C GLY A 182 -3.25 2.91 4.73
N MET A 183 -2.49 3.27 5.76
CA MET A 183 -2.09 4.65 6.04
C MET A 183 -0.59 4.78 6.21
N SER A 184 0.02 5.85 5.66
CA SER A 184 1.32 6.36 6.11
C SER A 184 1.14 7.52 7.07
N LEU A 185 2.01 7.63 8.08
CA LEU A 185 2.03 8.73 9.03
C LEU A 185 3.46 9.21 9.33
N TYR A 186 3.79 10.41 8.85
CA TYR A 186 5.08 11.05 9.00
C TYR A 186 4.90 12.50 9.48
N PRO A 187 4.81 12.76 10.81
CA PRO A 187 4.55 14.09 11.35
C PRO A 187 5.54 15.17 10.91
N ASP A 188 6.80 14.80 10.68
CA ASP A 188 7.84 15.75 10.26
C ASP A 188 7.56 16.44 8.91
N TRP A 189 6.65 15.87 8.12
CA TRP A 189 6.25 16.41 6.82
C TRP A 189 4.95 17.21 6.87
N ILE A 190 4.36 17.32 8.08
CA ILE A 190 3.14 18.09 8.34
C ILE A 190 3.55 19.34 9.13
N THR A 191 3.55 20.50 8.48
CA THR A 191 4.17 21.72 9.02
C THR A 191 3.20 22.64 9.80
N ASP A 192 1.91 22.37 9.72
CA ASP A 192 0.83 23.17 10.33
C ASP A 192 0.21 22.50 11.57
N GLN A 193 0.71 21.33 11.97
CA GLN A 193 0.24 20.58 13.14
C GLN A 193 1.42 20.10 13.99
N THR A 194 1.21 19.92 15.29
CA THR A 194 2.16 19.21 16.15
C THR A 194 2.05 17.69 15.92
N TRP A 195 3.08 16.93 16.28
CA TRP A 195 3.07 15.47 16.13
C TRP A 195 1.94 14.82 16.96
N GLU A 196 1.56 15.43 18.10
CA GLU A 196 0.44 14.97 18.93
C GLU A 196 -0.89 15.14 18.18
N GLN A 197 -1.11 16.31 17.54
CA GLN A 197 -2.31 16.58 16.74
C GLN A 197 -2.40 15.64 15.56
N VAL A 198 -1.28 15.46 14.81
CA VAL A 198 -1.19 14.50 13.69
C VAL A 198 -1.56 13.09 14.13
N SER A 199 -1.08 12.66 15.32
CA SER A 199 -1.39 11.35 15.88
C SER A 199 -2.87 11.22 16.26
N ASP A 200 -3.42 12.23 16.95
CA ASP A 200 -4.82 12.22 17.41
C ASP A 200 -5.78 12.20 16.21
N ASP A 201 -5.51 13.02 15.19
CA ASP A 201 -6.28 13.03 13.96
C ASP A 201 -6.23 11.67 13.25
N CYS A 202 -5.05 11.07 13.14
CA CYS A 202 -4.90 9.75 12.53
C CYS A 202 -5.70 8.67 13.27
N LEU A 203 -5.58 8.60 14.60
CA LEU A 203 -6.32 7.64 15.42
C LEU A 203 -7.84 7.86 15.36
N SER A 204 -8.28 9.10 15.23
CA SER A 204 -9.69 9.45 15.00
C SER A 204 -10.14 9.00 13.61
N ASN A 205 -9.30 9.22 12.59
CA ASN A 205 -9.58 8.85 11.21
C ASN A 205 -9.69 7.33 11.02
N ILE A 206 -8.87 6.54 11.72
CA ILE A 206 -8.99 5.08 11.72
C ILE A 206 -10.43 4.66 12.09
N LYS A 207 -10.97 5.17 13.18
CA LYS A 207 -12.34 4.85 13.65
C LYS A 207 -13.40 5.32 12.65
N THR A 208 -13.25 6.54 12.14
CA THR A 208 -14.20 7.15 11.21
C THR A 208 -14.26 6.37 9.89
N LEU A 209 -13.10 6.06 9.32
CA LEU A 209 -13.00 5.38 8.02
C LEU A 209 -13.43 3.91 8.12
N SER A 210 -13.01 3.22 9.19
CA SER A 210 -13.47 1.85 9.43
C SER A 210 -15.00 1.77 9.54
N GLY A 211 -15.62 2.67 10.31
CA GLY A 211 -17.08 2.73 10.41
C GLY A 211 -17.78 3.10 9.09
N LYS A 212 -17.22 4.06 8.34
CA LYS A 212 -17.80 4.52 7.06
C LYS A 212 -17.75 3.46 5.97
N TYR A 213 -16.64 2.74 5.87
CA TYR A 213 -16.41 1.79 4.77
C TYR A 213 -16.60 0.33 5.19
N ASN A 214 -16.85 0.05 6.48
CA ASN A 214 -17.00 -1.28 7.06
C ASN A 214 -15.82 -2.20 6.70
N CYS A 215 -14.62 -1.72 6.97
CA CYS A 215 -13.36 -2.44 6.73
C CYS A 215 -12.36 -2.14 7.84
N ASP A 216 -11.33 -2.96 7.95
CA ASP A 216 -10.22 -2.73 8.85
C ASP A 216 -9.28 -1.62 8.33
N VAL A 217 -8.42 -1.11 9.22
CA VAL A 217 -7.39 -0.11 8.90
C VAL A 217 -6.05 -0.61 9.42
N ILE A 218 -4.96 -0.30 8.72
CA ILE A 218 -3.60 -0.61 9.14
C ILE A 218 -2.69 0.60 8.92
N ILE A 219 -1.76 0.84 9.83
CA ILE A 219 -0.69 1.81 9.61
C ILE A 219 0.43 1.10 8.84
N SER A 220 0.40 1.21 7.51
CA SER A 220 1.37 0.56 6.61
C SER A 220 2.78 1.13 6.74
N GLU A 221 2.87 2.44 7.03
CA GLU A 221 4.13 3.14 7.23
C GLU A 221 4.02 4.17 8.34
N ILE A 222 5.05 4.26 9.17
CA ILE A 222 5.13 5.26 10.23
C ILE A 222 6.57 5.66 10.46
N GLY A 223 6.83 6.94 10.64
CA GLY A 223 8.19 7.40 10.90
C GLY A 223 8.29 8.83 11.41
N MET A 224 9.42 9.09 12.03
CA MET A 224 9.89 10.40 12.47
C MET A 224 11.40 10.40 12.40
N VAL A 225 12.04 11.55 12.32
CA VAL A 225 13.51 11.65 12.37
C VAL A 225 14.03 10.89 13.58
N TRP A 226 14.90 9.89 13.35
CA TRP A 226 15.29 8.87 14.35
C TRP A 226 15.92 9.41 15.63
N ASN A 227 16.59 10.56 15.57
CA ASN A 227 17.23 11.24 16.70
C ASN A 227 16.39 12.37 17.29
N SER A 228 15.13 12.52 16.87
CA SER A 228 14.16 13.41 17.51
C SER A 228 13.81 12.90 18.91
N GLU A 229 13.78 13.78 19.89
CA GLU A 229 13.28 13.48 21.25
C GLU A 229 11.83 13.00 21.26
N ASN A 230 11.05 13.38 20.23
CA ASN A 230 9.66 13.02 20.05
C ASN A 230 9.45 11.66 19.36
N ALA A 231 10.49 11.05 18.77
CA ALA A 231 10.33 9.82 17.99
C ALA A 231 9.77 8.65 18.83
N ALA A 232 10.35 8.41 20.00
CA ALA A 232 9.86 7.34 20.88
C ALA A 232 8.48 7.63 21.49
N PRO A 233 8.17 8.84 22.01
CA PRO A 233 6.82 9.21 22.44
C PRO A 233 5.78 9.07 21.32
N PHE A 234 6.09 9.53 20.10
CA PHE A 234 5.21 9.42 18.95
C PHE A 234 4.87 7.95 18.62
N LEU A 235 5.90 7.12 18.43
CA LEU A 235 5.70 5.70 18.14
C LEU A 235 4.92 5.00 19.24
N LYS A 236 5.21 5.31 20.52
CA LYS A 236 4.47 4.74 21.64
C LYS A 236 2.99 5.15 21.59
N LYS A 237 2.69 6.43 21.37
CA LYS A 237 1.31 6.94 21.26
C LYS A 237 0.54 6.22 20.15
N MET A 238 1.16 6.05 18.98
CA MET A 238 0.51 5.39 17.86
C MET A 238 0.29 3.90 18.13
N VAL A 239 1.29 3.18 18.63
CA VAL A 239 1.15 1.75 18.98
C VAL A 239 0.06 1.52 20.02
N ASP A 240 0.05 2.31 21.10
CA ASP A 240 -0.95 2.18 22.15
C ASP A 240 -2.36 2.55 21.62
N GLY A 241 -2.45 3.60 20.81
CA GLY A 241 -3.70 4.06 20.22
C GLY A 241 -4.28 3.03 19.23
N CYS A 242 -3.47 2.47 18.34
CA CYS A 242 -3.89 1.42 17.41
C CYS A 242 -4.38 0.17 18.17
N LYS A 243 -3.64 -0.29 19.19
CA LYS A 243 -4.07 -1.43 20.01
C LYS A 243 -5.40 -1.23 20.73
N ALA A 244 -5.80 0.01 21.01
CA ALA A 244 -7.07 0.35 21.62
C ALA A 244 -8.25 0.39 20.64
N ILE A 245 -7.99 0.25 19.33
CA ILE A 245 -8.99 0.30 18.26
C ILE A 245 -9.12 -1.10 17.66
N SER A 246 -10.24 -1.79 17.89
CA SER A 246 -10.45 -3.18 17.46
C SER A 246 -10.43 -3.39 15.95
N THR A 247 -10.62 -2.34 15.16
CA THR A 247 -10.57 -2.34 13.69
C THR A 247 -9.23 -1.86 13.13
N CYS A 248 -8.22 -1.68 13.99
CA CYS A 248 -6.86 -1.39 13.58
C CYS A 248 -6.02 -2.67 13.69
N GLU A 249 -5.44 -3.11 12.58
CA GLU A 249 -4.66 -4.36 12.51
C GLU A 249 -3.18 -4.18 12.93
N GLY A 250 -2.69 -2.95 13.03
CA GLY A 250 -1.31 -2.64 13.39
C GLY A 250 -0.87 -1.24 12.96
#